data_f3303b9fde18e0c9d49fd3fd9339894f
#
_entry.id   f3303b9fde18e0c9d49fd3fd9339894f
#
_cell.length_a   1.000
_cell.length_b   1.000
_cell.length_c   1.000
_cell.angle_alpha   90.00
_cell.angle_beta   90.00
_cell.angle_gamma   90.00
#
_symmetry.space_group_name_H-M   'P 1'
#
loop_
_entity.id
_entity.type
_entity.pdbx_description
1 polymer ?
#
loop_
_entity_poly.entity_id
_entity_poly.type
_entity_poly.pdbx_seq_one_letter_code
_entity_poly.pdbx_strand_id
1 'polypeptide(L)'
;MKTYSLLAGILLSFSLSIQAGDLKLWYKQPAGTWVEALPVGNSRMGAMVYGGTAREELQLNDETMWGGSPYRNDKPEALESLPQVRELIFAGKNMEAQNLIQENFYAGKHGMPYQTIGSLIIETPGHEKVTDYYRDLDLERAVATTRYKVDGVTFQREVFASFPDKVVVVRLTADRPGKLNFKVGYVSPLE
;
A
#
# COMPACT_ATOMS: atom_id res chain seq x y z
N MET A 1 71.27 5.39 -33.38
CA MET A 1 70.64 5.35 -32.06
C MET A 1 69.31 6.04 -32.21
N LYS A 2 68.20 5.29 -32.15
CA LYS A 2 66.84 5.81 -32.20
C LYS A 2 66.24 5.72 -30.78
N THR A 3 65.98 6.87 -30.18
CA THR A 3 65.35 7.02 -28.90
C THR A 3 63.82 6.90 -29.08
N TYR A 4 63.22 5.90 -28.48
CA TYR A 4 61.77 5.75 -28.40
C TYR A 4 61.25 6.45 -27.13
N SER A 5 60.50 7.53 -27.31
CA SER A 5 59.76 8.18 -26.21
C SER A 5 58.51 7.39 -25.90
N LEU A 6 58.41 6.82 -24.70
CA LEU A 6 57.20 6.21 -24.16
C LEU A 6 56.28 7.33 -23.64
N LEU A 7 55.17 7.58 -24.31
CA LEU A 7 54.08 8.38 -23.76
C LEU A 7 53.18 7.45 -22.89
N ALA A 8 53.29 7.59 -21.57
CA ALA A 8 52.38 6.96 -20.63
C ALA A 8 51.10 7.81 -20.52
N GLY A 9 50.02 7.37 -21.16
CA GLY A 9 48.71 7.96 -21.02
C GLY A 9 48.09 7.56 -19.70
N ILE A 10 47.88 8.50 -18.78
CA ILE A 10 47.12 8.30 -17.54
C ILE A 10 45.64 8.39 -17.92
N LEU A 11 44.97 7.25 -17.98
CA LEU A 11 43.50 7.17 -18.03
C LEU A 11 42.95 7.48 -16.61
N LEU A 12 42.52 8.71 -16.41
CA LEU A 12 41.69 9.05 -15.24
C LEU A 12 40.29 8.47 -15.48
N SER A 13 40.00 7.30 -14.88
CA SER A 13 38.63 6.76 -14.77
C SER A 13 37.87 7.59 -13.73
N PHE A 14 37.06 8.52 -14.17
CA PHE A 14 36.02 9.15 -13.34
C PHE A 14 34.93 8.12 -13.07
N SER A 15 34.97 7.50 -11.91
CA SER A 15 33.83 6.74 -11.39
C SER A 15 32.75 7.73 -10.99
N LEU A 16 31.77 7.97 -11.87
CA LEU A 16 30.53 8.61 -11.49
C LEU A 16 29.78 7.66 -10.54
N SER A 17 29.94 7.87 -9.24
CA SER A 17 29.06 7.26 -8.25
C SER A 17 27.68 7.85 -8.43
N ILE A 18 26.79 7.16 -9.15
CA ILE A 18 25.36 7.46 -9.14
C ILE A 18 24.88 7.06 -7.75
N GLN A 19 24.76 8.04 -6.87
CA GLN A 19 24.15 7.84 -5.57
C GLN A 19 22.65 7.75 -5.83
N ALA A 20 22.09 6.53 -5.73
CA ALA A 20 20.66 6.34 -5.74
C ALA A 20 20.08 7.21 -4.59
N GLY A 21 19.14 8.08 -4.90
CA GLY A 21 18.43 8.84 -3.90
C GLY A 21 17.72 7.91 -2.92
N ASP A 22 17.41 8.38 -1.73
CA ASP A 22 16.61 7.64 -0.76
C ASP A 22 15.33 7.13 -1.42
N LEU A 23 15.11 5.82 -1.39
CA LEU A 23 13.90 5.19 -1.93
C LEU A 23 12.73 5.42 -0.96
N LYS A 24 12.21 6.67 -0.94
CA LYS A 24 11.15 7.10 -0.02
C LYS A 24 10.06 7.88 -0.75
N LEU A 25 8.81 7.56 -0.41
CA LEU A 25 7.67 8.44 -0.66
C LEU A 25 7.47 9.31 0.58
N TRP A 26 7.47 10.63 0.46
CA TRP A 26 7.38 11.51 1.64
C TRP A 26 6.42 12.66 1.45
N TYR A 27 5.83 13.13 2.56
CA TYR A 27 4.82 14.18 2.60
C TYR A 27 4.95 15.03 3.86
N LYS A 28 4.51 16.30 3.77
CA LYS A 28 4.50 17.26 4.86
C LYS A 28 3.12 17.46 5.50
N GLN A 29 2.17 16.61 5.19
CA GLN A 29 0.81 16.65 5.72
C GLN A 29 0.21 15.24 5.81
N PRO A 30 -0.76 14.99 6.71
CA PRO A 30 -1.52 13.76 6.75
C PRO A 30 -2.26 13.49 5.42
N ALA A 31 -2.65 12.25 5.18
CA ALA A 31 -3.55 11.89 4.10
C ALA A 31 -4.97 12.38 4.42
N GLY A 32 -5.59 13.05 3.46
CA GLY A 32 -7.00 13.42 3.52
C GLY A 32 -7.91 12.38 2.85
N THR A 33 -7.35 11.59 1.93
CA THR A 33 -8.07 10.57 1.16
C THR A 33 -7.31 9.25 1.17
N TRP A 34 -8.01 8.16 0.83
CA TRP A 34 -7.42 6.82 0.79
C TRP A 34 -6.20 6.71 -0.14
N VAL A 35 -6.26 7.35 -1.31
CA VAL A 35 -5.17 7.32 -2.30
C VAL A 35 -3.90 8.07 -1.86
N GLU A 36 -4.00 8.90 -0.83
CA GLU A 36 -2.85 9.60 -0.25
C GLU A 36 -2.22 8.83 0.92
N ALA A 37 -2.93 7.82 1.45
CA ALA A 37 -2.42 7.01 2.54
C ALA A 37 -1.25 6.11 2.08
N LEU A 38 -0.35 5.78 3.01
CA LEU A 38 0.84 4.98 2.72
C LEU A 38 0.56 3.49 2.93
N PRO A 39 0.76 2.64 1.92
CA PRO A 39 0.50 1.21 2.05
C PRO A 39 1.64 0.47 2.74
N VAL A 40 1.30 -0.42 3.66
CA VAL A 40 2.21 -1.45 4.20
C VAL A 40 1.52 -2.82 4.12
N GLY A 41 2.29 -3.88 3.90
CA GLY A 41 1.69 -5.21 3.79
C GLY A 41 2.73 -6.34 3.77
N ASN A 42 2.24 -7.58 3.97
CA ASN A 42 3.07 -8.78 4.02
C ASN A 42 2.52 -9.92 3.14
N SER A 43 1.85 -9.61 2.05
CA SER A 43 1.10 -10.46 1.14
C SER A 43 -0.27 -10.94 1.65
N ARG A 44 -0.44 -11.18 2.94
CA ARG A 44 -1.71 -11.58 3.55
C ARG A 44 -2.47 -10.40 4.15
N MET A 45 -1.79 -9.64 4.98
CA MET A 45 -2.36 -8.50 5.70
C MET A 45 -1.78 -7.21 5.16
N GLY A 46 -2.60 -6.18 5.16
CA GLY A 46 -2.18 -4.83 4.75
C GLY A 46 -2.83 -3.76 5.60
N ALA A 47 -2.23 -2.58 5.57
CA ALA A 47 -2.79 -1.38 6.15
C ALA A 47 -2.51 -0.16 5.28
N MET A 48 -3.49 0.72 5.14
CA MET A 48 -3.32 2.06 4.60
C MET A 48 -3.14 3.02 5.77
N VAL A 49 -1.97 3.65 5.87
CA VAL A 49 -1.56 4.52 7.00
C VAL A 49 -1.78 5.97 6.60
N TYR A 50 -2.71 6.66 7.28
CA TYR A 50 -3.07 8.04 6.94
C TYR A 50 -2.10 9.08 7.49
N GLY A 51 -1.44 8.80 8.60
CA GLY A 51 -0.48 9.71 9.22
C GLY A 51 -1.13 10.83 10.03
N GLY A 52 -2.34 10.64 10.53
CA GLY A 52 -3.02 11.61 11.39
C GLY A 52 -2.29 11.81 12.73
N THR A 53 -2.43 12.99 13.34
CA THR A 53 -1.72 13.33 14.59
C THR A 53 -2.60 13.13 15.82
N ALA A 54 -3.71 13.84 15.94
CA ALA A 54 -4.67 13.66 17.04
C ALA A 54 -5.49 12.37 16.87
N ARG A 55 -5.77 11.99 15.62
CA ARG A 55 -6.44 10.74 15.27
C ARG A 55 -5.73 10.10 14.08
N GLU A 56 -5.07 8.99 14.33
CA GLU A 56 -4.54 8.12 13.29
C GLU A 56 -5.58 7.11 12.87
N GLU A 57 -5.60 6.82 11.58
CA GLU A 57 -6.37 5.73 11.02
C GLU A 57 -5.45 4.79 10.25
N LEU A 58 -5.56 3.50 10.55
CA LEU A 58 -5.00 2.44 9.75
C LEU A 58 -6.14 1.61 9.20
N GLN A 59 -6.47 1.80 7.94
CA GLN A 59 -7.47 0.96 7.28
C GLN A 59 -6.85 -0.40 6.98
N LEU A 60 -7.43 -1.42 7.58
CA LEU A 60 -6.88 -2.78 7.57
C LEU A 60 -7.47 -3.62 6.44
N ASN A 61 -6.67 -4.57 5.98
CA ASN A 61 -7.05 -5.55 4.99
C ASN A 61 -6.47 -6.93 5.32
N ASP A 62 -7.21 -7.99 5.00
CA ASP A 62 -6.70 -9.37 5.00
C ASP A 62 -7.22 -10.08 3.74
N GLU A 63 -6.35 -10.76 3.01
CA GLU A 63 -6.66 -11.39 1.71
C GLU A 63 -7.77 -12.46 1.78
N THR A 64 -8.05 -12.98 2.96
CA THR A 64 -9.03 -14.07 3.18
C THR A 64 -10.46 -13.59 3.44
N MET A 65 -10.68 -12.28 3.53
CA MET A 65 -11.98 -11.70 3.87
C MET A 65 -12.94 -11.66 2.69
N TRP A 66 -13.41 -12.83 2.28
CA TRP A 66 -14.43 -12.98 1.25
C TRP A 66 -15.78 -13.34 1.87
N GLY A 67 -16.83 -12.65 1.44
CA GLY A 67 -18.20 -12.98 1.84
C GLY A 67 -18.76 -14.11 0.98
N GLY A 68 -19.50 -15.02 1.60
CA GLY A 68 -20.18 -16.12 0.93
C GLY A 68 -19.55 -17.49 1.17
N SER A 69 -19.92 -18.45 0.34
CA SER A 69 -19.44 -19.83 0.37
C SER A 69 -18.97 -20.25 -1.02
N PRO A 70 -18.18 -21.31 -1.15
CA PRO A 70 -17.80 -21.84 -2.46
C PRO A 70 -19.02 -22.10 -3.33
N TYR A 71 -19.00 -21.60 -4.56
CA TYR A 71 -20.09 -21.80 -5.54
C TYR A 71 -19.50 -21.97 -6.93
N ARG A 72 -20.25 -22.61 -7.81
CA ARG A 72 -19.92 -22.70 -9.23
C ARG A 72 -20.47 -21.46 -9.94
N ASN A 73 -19.61 -20.70 -10.58
CA ASN A 73 -19.96 -19.52 -11.38
C ASN A 73 -19.85 -19.78 -12.89
N ASP A 74 -19.65 -21.05 -13.25
CA ASP A 74 -19.68 -21.52 -14.62
C ASP A 74 -21.13 -21.79 -15.06
N LYS A 75 -21.48 -21.34 -16.24
CA LYS A 75 -22.76 -21.62 -16.88
C LYS A 75 -22.54 -22.76 -17.87
N PRO A 76 -23.20 -23.92 -17.70
CA PRO A 76 -22.94 -25.11 -18.56
C PRO A 76 -23.12 -24.80 -20.05
N GLU A 77 -24.07 -23.94 -20.38
CA GLU A 77 -24.41 -23.56 -21.75
C GLU A 77 -23.39 -22.60 -22.39
N ALA A 78 -22.46 -22.06 -21.62
CA ALA A 78 -21.42 -21.12 -22.11
C ALA A 78 -20.57 -21.71 -23.24
N LEU A 79 -20.35 -23.03 -23.22
CA LEU A 79 -19.58 -23.74 -24.24
C LEU A 79 -20.21 -23.60 -25.64
N GLU A 80 -21.52 -23.58 -25.74
CA GLU A 80 -22.25 -23.46 -27.01
C GLU A 80 -22.01 -22.11 -27.68
N SER A 81 -21.83 -21.04 -26.88
CA SER A 81 -21.59 -19.67 -27.35
C SER A 81 -20.11 -19.38 -27.68
N LEU A 82 -19.18 -20.24 -27.22
CA LEU A 82 -17.74 -20.01 -27.37
C LEU A 82 -17.26 -19.86 -28.83
N PRO A 83 -17.73 -20.65 -29.81
CA PRO A 83 -17.34 -20.46 -31.21
C PRO A 83 -17.71 -19.09 -31.73
N GLN A 84 -18.92 -18.62 -31.47
CA GLN A 84 -19.38 -17.30 -31.90
C GLN A 84 -18.60 -16.16 -31.24
N VAL A 85 -18.25 -16.28 -29.96
CA VAL A 85 -17.38 -15.31 -29.27
C VAL A 85 -16.01 -15.21 -29.99
N ARG A 86 -15.41 -16.34 -30.35
CA ARG A 86 -14.13 -16.36 -31.08
C ARG A 86 -14.24 -15.70 -32.46
N GLU A 87 -15.29 -15.98 -33.21
CA GLU A 87 -15.55 -15.34 -34.51
C GLU A 87 -15.67 -13.82 -34.39
N LEU A 88 -16.40 -13.34 -33.40
CA LEU A 88 -16.54 -11.89 -33.13
C LEU A 88 -15.21 -11.24 -32.80
N ILE A 89 -14.38 -11.89 -31.97
CA ILE A 89 -13.04 -11.39 -31.62
C ILE A 89 -12.15 -11.34 -32.87
N PHE A 90 -12.11 -12.39 -33.68
CA PHE A 90 -11.31 -12.43 -34.91
C PHE A 90 -11.81 -11.42 -35.96
N ALA A 91 -13.09 -11.09 -35.95
CA ALA A 91 -13.67 -10.04 -36.79
C ALA A 91 -13.43 -8.62 -36.25
N GLY A 92 -12.75 -8.44 -35.10
CA GLY A 92 -12.53 -7.15 -34.45
C GLY A 92 -13.77 -6.59 -33.74
N LYS A 93 -14.85 -7.36 -33.61
CA LYS A 93 -16.11 -6.98 -32.99
C LYS A 93 -16.12 -7.19 -31.48
N ASN A 94 -15.15 -6.56 -30.79
CA ASN A 94 -14.87 -6.82 -29.37
C ASN A 94 -16.05 -6.50 -28.44
N MET A 95 -16.83 -5.44 -28.72
CA MET A 95 -17.99 -5.08 -27.91
C MET A 95 -19.12 -6.12 -28.03
N GLU A 96 -19.37 -6.64 -29.25
CA GLU A 96 -20.35 -7.70 -29.46
C GLU A 96 -19.93 -8.98 -28.76
N ALA A 97 -18.63 -9.33 -28.82
CA ALA A 97 -18.08 -10.48 -28.09
C ALA A 97 -18.24 -10.32 -26.58
N GLN A 98 -17.96 -9.15 -26.03
CA GLN A 98 -18.13 -8.85 -24.60
C GLN A 98 -19.58 -9.00 -24.15
N ASN A 99 -20.53 -8.47 -24.90
CA ASN A 99 -21.95 -8.59 -24.58
C ASN A 99 -22.39 -10.06 -24.59
N LEU A 100 -21.97 -10.80 -25.60
CA LEU A 100 -22.29 -12.24 -25.69
C LEU A 100 -21.72 -13.04 -24.52
N ILE A 101 -20.49 -12.70 -24.07
CA ILE A 101 -19.87 -13.28 -22.87
C ILE A 101 -20.69 -12.94 -21.62
N GLN A 102 -21.08 -11.70 -21.44
CA GLN A 102 -21.87 -11.28 -20.27
C GLN A 102 -23.23 -12.01 -20.20
N GLU A 103 -23.86 -12.24 -21.32
CA GLU A 103 -25.16 -12.94 -21.38
C GLU A 103 -25.05 -14.44 -21.11
N ASN A 104 -24.01 -15.07 -21.67
CA ASN A 104 -23.96 -16.56 -21.74
C ASN A 104 -22.95 -17.22 -20.82
N PHE A 105 -21.96 -16.49 -20.26
CA PHE A 105 -20.88 -17.12 -19.47
C PHE A 105 -21.06 -16.95 -17.96
N TYR A 106 -21.84 -15.98 -17.52
CA TYR A 106 -22.01 -15.73 -16.09
C TYR A 106 -23.33 -16.32 -15.57
N ALA A 107 -23.24 -17.05 -14.47
CA ALA A 107 -24.39 -17.66 -13.80
C ALA A 107 -25.20 -16.64 -12.93
N GLY A 108 -25.08 -15.35 -13.20
CA GLY A 108 -25.86 -14.26 -12.54
C GLY A 108 -25.23 -13.68 -11.28
N LYS A 109 -24.02 -14.15 -10.88
CA LYS A 109 -23.24 -13.56 -9.77
C LYS A 109 -21.83 -13.23 -10.23
N HIS A 110 -21.36 -12.01 -9.94
CA HIS A 110 -20.03 -11.54 -10.32
C HIS A 110 -18.96 -11.84 -9.27
N GLY A 111 -18.89 -13.06 -8.80
CA GLY A 111 -17.93 -13.48 -7.78
C GLY A 111 -18.44 -13.32 -6.35
N MET A 112 -17.61 -13.67 -5.39
CA MET A 112 -17.87 -13.42 -3.97
C MET A 112 -17.45 -11.99 -3.62
N PRO A 113 -18.26 -11.24 -2.85
CA PRO A 113 -17.88 -9.91 -2.44
C PRO A 113 -16.67 -9.96 -1.51
N TYR A 114 -15.66 -9.16 -1.82
CA TYR A 114 -14.53 -8.92 -0.93
C TYR A 114 -14.99 -7.96 0.18
N GLN A 115 -14.62 -8.26 1.42
CA GLN A 115 -15.06 -7.47 2.56
C GLN A 115 -13.89 -6.72 3.20
N THR A 116 -14.16 -5.52 3.66
CA THR A 116 -13.21 -4.76 4.47
C THR A 116 -13.21 -5.27 5.90
N ILE A 117 -12.04 -5.36 6.52
CA ILE A 117 -11.94 -5.63 7.96
C ILE A 117 -12.48 -4.41 8.74
N GLY A 118 -12.04 -3.21 8.36
CA GLY A 118 -12.31 -1.96 9.07
C GLY A 118 -11.01 -1.21 9.38
N SER A 119 -11.09 -0.30 10.34
CA SER A 119 -9.96 0.59 10.67
C SER A 119 -9.57 0.50 12.14
N LEU A 120 -8.27 0.37 12.40
CA LEU A 120 -7.68 0.63 13.71
C LEU A 120 -7.55 2.15 13.87
N ILE A 121 -8.08 2.67 14.99
CA ILE A 121 -8.02 4.09 15.32
C ILE A 121 -7.11 4.27 16.53
N ILE A 122 -6.18 5.21 16.43
CA ILE A 122 -5.33 5.64 17.56
C ILE A 122 -5.60 7.11 17.81
N GLU A 123 -6.22 7.42 18.94
CA GLU A 123 -6.48 8.78 19.37
C GLU A 123 -5.39 9.24 20.32
N THR A 124 -4.85 10.43 20.06
CA THR A 124 -3.80 11.08 20.86
C THR A 124 -4.30 12.47 21.28
N PRO A 125 -5.03 12.59 22.37
CA PRO A 125 -5.58 13.86 22.81
C PRO A 125 -4.50 14.91 23.04
N GLY A 126 -4.75 16.15 22.57
CA GLY A 126 -3.80 17.26 22.66
C GLY A 126 -2.83 17.37 21.47
N HIS A 127 -2.95 16.47 20.47
CA HIS A 127 -2.10 16.50 19.26
C HIS A 127 -2.82 17.12 18.04
N GLU A 128 -3.79 18.01 18.27
CA GLU A 128 -4.54 18.69 17.20
C GLU A 128 -3.69 19.78 16.51
N LYS A 129 -2.75 20.39 17.27
CA LYS A 129 -1.83 21.41 16.75
C LYS A 129 -0.40 20.91 16.85
N VAL A 130 0.21 20.64 15.69
CA VAL A 130 1.56 20.10 15.62
C VAL A 130 2.49 20.99 14.81
N THR A 131 3.78 20.85 15.03
CA THR A 131 4.84 21.45 14.21
C THR A 131 5.76 20.37 13.66
N ASP A 132 6.60 20.71 12.70
CA ASP A 132 7.61 19.81 12.11
C ASP A 132 7.03 18.47 11.64
N TYR A 133 5.81 18.51 11.08
CA TYR A 133 5.16 17.32 10.57
C TYR A 133 5.88 16.75 9.36
N TYR A 134 6.09 15.43 9.37
CA TYR A 134 6.68 14.67 8.29
C TYR A 134 6.15 13.23 8.33
N ARG A 135 5.81 12.67 7.16
CA ARG A 135 5.55 11.24 7.01
C ARG A 135 6.24 10.70 5.77
N ASP A 136 6.67 9.46 5.84
CA ASP A 136 7.27 8.76 4.72
C ASP A 136 6.93 7.26 4.70
N LEU A 137 7.11 6.67 3.52
CA LEU A 137 7.23 5.24 3.32
C LEU A 137 8.64 4.96 2.82
N ASP A 138 9.43 4.30 3.64
CA ASP A 138 10.74 3.77 3.29
C ASP A 138 10.53 2.48 2.48
N LEU A 139 10.82 2.52 1.19
CA LEU A 139 10.57 1.40 0.26
C LEU A 139 11.55 0.25 0.44
N GLU A 140 12.75 0.50 0.99
CA GLU A 140 13.73 -0.56 1.27
C GLU A 140 13.35 -1.36 2.52
N ARG A 141 12.84 -0.66 3.55
CA ARG A 141 12.48 -1.26 4.84
C ARG A 141 11.01 -1.66 4.92
N ALA A 142 10.19 -1.19 3.99
CA ALA A 142 8.73 -1.32 4.00
C ALA A 142 8.09 -0.79 5.32
N VAL A 143 8.58 0.37 5.79
CA VAL A 143 8.12 1.02 7.02
C VAL A 143 7.50 2.37 6.69
N ALA A 144 6.25 2.57 7.11
CA ALA A 144 5.62 3.88 7.10
C ALA A 144 5.90 4.60 8.41
N THR A 145 6.47 5.81 8.33
CA THR A 145 6.81 6.64 9.49
C THR A 145 6.01 7.92 9.48
N THR A 146 5.48 8.32 10.64
CA THR A 146 4.90 9.64 10.90
C THR A 146 5.61 10.28 12.06
N ARG A 147 6.15 11.49 11.88
CA ARG A 147 6.87 12.25 12.90
C ARG A 147 6.37 13.68 12.97
N TYR A 148 6.20 14.20 14.19
CA TYR A 148 5.76 15.57 14.45
C TYR A 148 6.15 16.00 15.85
N LYS A 149 5.95 17.30 16.17
CA LYS A 149 6.17 17.87 17.51
C LYS A 149 4.90 18.47 18.09
N VAL A 150 4.73 18.28 19.40
CA VAL A 150 3.73 18.96 20.24
C VAL A 150 4.47 19.50 21.47
N ASP A 151 4.35 20.78 21.77
CA ASP A 151 4.98 21.44 22.92
C ASP A 151 6.47 21.12 23.08
N GLY A 152 7.20 21.06 21.95
CA GLY A 152 8.63 20.75 21.91
C GLY A 152 8.99 19.29 22.20
N VAL A 153 8.03 18.38 22.28
CA VAL A 153 8.22 16.93 22.35
C VAL A 153 8.07 16.33 20.96
N THR A 154 9.01 15.54 20.53
CA THR A 154 8.96 14.80 19.26
C THR A 154 8.26 13.48 19.44
N PHE A 155 7.22 13.24 18.65
CA PHE A 155 6.50 11.98 18.57
C PHE A 155 6.80 11.31 17.25
N GLN A 156 6.98 9.99 17.28
CA GLN A 156 7.16 9.18 16.09
C GLN A 156 6.31 7.92 16.17
N ARG A 157 5.67 7.60 15.07
CA ARG A 157 4.95 6.35 14.85
C ARG A 157 5.52 5.66 13.64
N GLU A 158 5.84 4.38 13.78
CA GLU A 158 6.28 3.49 12.72
C GLU A 158 5.27 2.38 12.56
N VAL A 159 4.90 2.09 11.31
CA VAL A 159 3.97 1.01 10.98
C VAL A 159 4.61 0.12 9.93
N PHE A 160 4.59 -1.17 10.16
CA PHE A 160 5.06 -2.17 9.20
C PHE A 160 4.29 -3.48 9.37
N ALA A 161 4.32 -4.33 8.34
CA ALA A 161 3.73 -5.66 8.39
C ALA A 161 4.81 -6.73 8.42
N SER A 162 4.84 -7.55 9.48
CA SER A 162 5.77 -8.68 9.60
C SER A 162 5.23 -9.88 8.83
N PHE A 163 6.03 -10.42 7.91
CA PHE A 163 5.68 -11.63 7.18
C PHE A 163 5.78 -12.89 8.06
N PRO A 164 6.88 -13.13 8.80
CA PRO A 164 7.01 -14.34 9.61
C PRO A 164 6.02 -14.39 10.77
N ASP A 165 5.73 -13.25 11.41
CA ASP A 165 4.86 -13.18 12.59
C ASP A 165 3.38 -13.02 12.22
N LYS A 166 3.06 -12.69 10.95
CA LYS A 166 1.70 -12.48 10.43
C LYS A 166 0.93 -11.43 11.24
N VAL A 167 1.58 -10.29 11.50
CA VAL A 167 1.01 -9.16 12.24
C VAL A 167 1.34 -7.83 11.55
N VAL A 168 0.48 -6.83 11.76
CA VAL A 168 0.81 -5.42 11.54
C VAL A 168 1.28 -4.83 12.88
N VAL A 169 2.47 -4.26 12.88
CA VAL A 169 3.10 -3.67 14.07
C VAL A 169 2.99 -2.16 14.01
N VAL A 170 2.56 -1.57 15.12
CA VAL A 170 2.54 -0.11 15.31
C VAL A 170 3.45 0.21 16.50
N ARG A 171 4.53 0.94 16.25
CA ARG A 171 5.46 1.40 17.28
C ARG A 171 5.27 2.90 17.50
N LEU A 172 4.98 3.26 18.75
CA LEU A 172 4.84 4.65 19.19
C LEU A 172 6.02 5.03 20.08
N THR A 173 6.64 6.16 19.79
CA THR A 173 7.74 6.71 20.61
C THR A 173 7.58 8.20 20.84
N ALA A 174 8.13 8.67 21.97
CA ALA A 174 8.28 10.09 22.28
C ALA A 174 9.73 10.31 22.78
N ASP A 175 10.32 11.46 22.46
CA ASP A 175 11.68 11.80 22.88
C ASP A 175 11.79 12.21 24.36
N ARG A 176 10.65 12.23 25.08
CA ARG A 176 10.58 12.46 26.53
C ARG A 176 9.75 11.39 27.22
N PRO A 177 10.20 10.84 28.35
CA PRO A 177 9.47 9.82 29.10
C PRO A 177 8.13 10.37 29.62
N GLY A 178 7.12 9.47 29.74
CA GLY A 178 5.78 9.78 30.27
C GLY A 178 4.92 10.65 29.36
N LYS A 179 5.27 10.84 28.08
CA LYS A 179 4.50 11.67 27.13
C LYS A 179 3.58 10.87 26.20
N LEU A 180 3.71 9.56 26.17
CA LEU A 180 2.79 8.71 25.38
C LEU A 180 1.46 8.53 26.15
N ASN A 181 0.41 9.20 25.66
CA ASN A 181 -0.95 9.03 26.14
C ASN A 181 -1.87 8.86 24.91
N PHE A 182 -2.46 7.69 24.76
CA PHE A 182 -3.30 7.36 23.62
C PHE A 182 -4.40 6.37 23.96
N LYS A 183 -5.44 6.36 23.15
CA LYS A 183 -6.49 5.36 23.15
C LYS A 183 -6.45 4.61 21.83
N VAL A 184 -6.77 3.33 21.89
CA VAL A 184 -6.90 2.49 20.70
C VAL A 184 -8.34 2.03 20.59
N GLY A 185 -8.90 2.20 19.41
CA GLY A 185 -10.24 1.76 19.07
C GLY A 185 -10.27 1.04 17.73
N TYR A 186 -11.40 0.46 17.42
CA TYR A 186 -11.65 -0.20 16.15
C TYR A 186 -13.00 0.22 15.60
N VAL A 187 -13.06 0.47 14.28
CA VAL A 187 -14.28 0.83 13.57
C VAL A 187 -14.47 -0.14 12.41
N SER A 188 -15.60 -0.80 12.35
CA SER A 188 -16.00 -1.63 11.22
C SER A 188 -17.14 -0.96 10.46
N PRO A 189 -17.12 -0.93 9.12
CA PRO A 189 -18.26 -0.52 8.31
C PRO A 189 -19.29 -1.65 8.14
N LEU A 190 -18.99 -2.85 8.62
CA LEU A 190 -19.89 -3.99 8.60
C LEU A 190 -20.70 -3.98 9.91
N GLU A 191 -22.02 -3.92 9.79
CA GLU A 191 -22.98 -4.07 10.89
C GLU A 191 -23.21 -5.55 11.24
#